data_13fd2e75cfd368b867504a103d375290
#
_entry.id   13fd2e75cfd368b867504a103d375290
#
_cell.length_a   1.000
_cell.length_b   1.000
_cell.length_c   1.000
_cell.angle_alpha   90.00
_cell.angle_beta   90.00
_cell.angle_gamma   90.00
#
_symmetry.space_group_name_H-M   'P 1'
#
loop_
_entity.id
_entity.type
_entity.pdbx_description
1 polymer ?
#
loop_
_entity_poly.entity_id
_entity_poly.type
_entity_poly.pdbx_seq_one_letter_code
_entity_poly.pdbx_strand_id
1 'polypeptide(L)'
;MSLEITNPPAPSSPSPPFPNLGDVITTDDVSQKGTGKYTADYVNWCRVAHLLQDNAPGWQFHLAHYVDSSHVWKAPNGTGYVVGYFTGPNGERTPDFPQAVMDFKNNPVPYEKITARDVTDTHRRALAACAAFTFGLAWQLWAREEVEDPMRPEESKPARSMKKPEKARS
;
A
#
# COMPACT_ATOMS: atom_id res chain seq x y z
N MET A 1 -43.37 1.31 -5.34
CA MET A 1 -42.36 2.15 -6.02
C MET A 1 -41.16 1.29 -6.31
N SER A 2 -40.97 0.93 -7.59
CA SER A 2 -39.77 0.21 -8.00
C SER A 2 -38.63 1.23 -8.17
N LEU A 3 -37.55 1.02 -7.43
CA LEU A 3 -36.33 1.79 -7.64
C LEU A 3 -35.65 1.25 -8.91
N GLU A 4 -35.72 2.00 -10.00
CA GLU A 4 -34.92 1.72 -11.18
C GLU A 4 -33.44 2.00 -10.85
N ILE A 5 -32.66 0.94 -10.81
CA ILE A 5 -31.21 1.03 -10.75
C ILE A 5 -30.75 1.42 -12.16
N THR A 6 -30.53 2.72 -12.39
CA THR A 6 -29.89 3.18 -13.61
C THR A 6 -28.40 2.86 -13.53
N ASN A 7 -27.98 1.89 -14.34
CA ASN A 7 -26.54 1.66 -14.55
C ASN A 7 -25.93 2.93 -15.16
N PRO A 8 -24.76 3.37 -14.67
CA PRO A 8 -24.04 4.46 -15.30
C PRO A 8 -23.74 4.11 -16.76
N PRO A 9 -23.77 5.08 -17.69
CA PRO A 9 -23.44 4.83 -19.08
C PRO A 9 -22.03 4.25 -19.20
N ALA A 10 -21.89 3.26 -20.07
CA ALA A 10 -20.59 2.67 -20.39
C ALA A 10 -19.64 3.78 -20.90
N PRO A 11 -18.36 3.77 -20.49
CA PRO A 11 -17.40 4.77 -20.95
C PRO A 11 -17.29 4.73 -22.49
N SER A 12 -17.42 5.87 -23.11
CA SER A 12 -17.52 6.03 -24.58
C SER A 12 -16.19 5.91 -25.33
N SER A 13 -15.07 5.68 -24.63
CA SER A 13 -13.76 5.37 -25.21
C SER A 13 -12.91 4.61 -24.19
N PRO A 14 -12.04 3.68 -24.62
CA PRO A 14 -11.12 3.03 -23.69
C PRO A 14 -10.23 4.10 -23.07
N SER A 15 -10.33 4.26 -21.75
CA SER A 15 -9.35 5.06 -21.00
C SER A 15 -7.95 4.49 -21.26
N PRO A 16 -6.91 5.34 -21.43
CA PRO A 16 -5.56 4.82 -21.57
C PRO A 16 -5.25 3.91 -20.38
N PRO A 17 -4.61 2.76 -20.61
CA PRO A 17 -4.30 1.83 -19.53
C PRO A 17 -3.44 2.51 -18.47
N PHE A 18 -3.71 2.25 -17.19
CA PHE A 18 -2.84 2.69 -16.10
C PHE A 18 -1.42 2.11 -16.31
N PRO A 19 -0.37 2.85 -15.92
CA PRO A 19 0.99 2.31 -15.96
C PRO A 19 1.06 0.96 -15.25
N ASN A 20 1.73 -0.02 -15.85
CA ASN A 20 2.04 -1.29 -15.21
C ASN A 20 3.52 -1.27 -14.78
N LEU A 21 3.76 -1.25 -13.48
CA LEU A 21 5.09 -1.14 -12.88
C LEU A 21 5.51 -2.42 -12.15
N GLY A 22 4.85 -3.54 -12.44
CA GLY A 22 5.08 -4.81 -11.73
C GLY A 22 6.51 -5.38 -11.88
N ASP A 23 7.19 -5.05 -12.98
CA ASP A 23 8.53 -5.56 -13.28
C ASP A 23 9.63 -4.48 -13.27
N VAL A 24 9.33 -3.30 -12.71
CA VAL A 24 10.24 -2.15 -12.77
C VAL A 24 11.36 -2.23 -11.73
N ILE A 25 11.11 -2.82 -10.57
CA ILE A 25 12.14 -2.94 -9.52
C ILE A 25 13.21 -3.96 -9.87
N THR A 26 14.43 -3.65 -9.45
CA THR A 26 15.60 -4.54 -9.49
C THR A 26 16.07 -4.87 -8.08
N THR A 27 17.02 -5.78 -7.95
CA THR A 27 17.66 -6.09 -6.65
C THR A 27 18.32 -4.88 -6.01
N ASP A 28 18.80 -3.92 -6.81
CA ASP A 28 19.44 -2.70 -6.32
C ASP A 28 18.46 -1.70 -5.68
N ASP A 29 17.18 -1.85 -5.97
CA ASP A 29 16.11 -1.03 -5.39
C ASP A 29 15.66 -1.53 -4.02
N VAL A 30 16.03 -2.78 -3.68
CA VAL A 30 15.57 -3.45 -2.46
C VAL A 30 16.54 -3.19 -1.32
N SER A 31 16.00 -2.69 -0.21
CA SER A 31 16.72 -2.51 1.04
C SER A 31 16.17 -3.45 2.10
N GLN A 32 16.97 -3.75 3.10
CA GLN A 32 16.54 -4.55 4.25
C GLN A 32 16.35 -3.70 5.49
N LYS A 33 15.31 -3.99 6.25
CA LYS A 33 15.01 -3.35 7.54
C LYS A 33 14.80 -4.43 8.59
N GLY A 34 15.32 -4.20 9.80
CA GLY A 34 15.23 -5.14 10.90
C GLY A 34 16.53 -5.89 11.16
N THR A 35 16.48 -6.85 12.07
CA THR A 35 17.64 -7.67 12.47
C THR A 35 17.27 -9.14 12.61
N GLY A 36 18.17 -10.02 12.19
CA GLY A 36 17.99 -11.47 12.31
C GLY A 36 16.76 -11.98 11.58
N LYS A 37 15.94 -12.77 12.25
CA LYS A 37 14.72 -13.37 11.67
C LYS A 37 13.55 -12.38 11.44
N TYR A 38 13.69 -11.15 11.88
CA TYR A 38 12.71 -10.07 11.69
C TYR A 38 13.15 -9.10 10.60
N THR A 39 14.01 -9.52 9.71
CA THR A 39 14.44 -8.73 8.55
C THR A 39 13.34 -8.75 7.48
N ALA A 40 12.93 -7.57 7.02
CA ALA A 40 11.99 -7.41 5.93
C ALA A 40 12.65 -6.69 4.75
N ASP A 41 12.38 -7.17 3.55
CA ASP A 41 12.77 -6.52 2.30
C ASP A 41 11.76 -5.41 1.99
N TYR A 42 12.24 -4.25 1.59
CA TYR A 42 11.38 -3.13 1.20
C TYR A 42 12.07 -2.22 0.18
N VAL A 43 11.28 -1.46 -0.56
CA VAL A 43 11.78 -0.34 -1.36
C VAL A 43 11.58 0.95 -0.57
N ASN A 44 12.65 1.72 -0.38
CA ASN A 44 12.56 3.00 0.32
C ASN A 44 11.57 3.93 -0.40
N TRP A 45 10.78 4.69 0.35
CA TRP A 45 9.77 5.60 -0.20
C TRP A 45 10.35 6.63 -1.19
N CYS A 46 11.57 7.12 -0.97
CA CYS A 46 12.25 8.02 -1.91
C CYS A 46 12.50 7.31 -3.24
N ARG A 47 12.89 6.03 -3.19
CA ARG A 47 13.10 5.23 -4.40
C ARG A 47 11.79 4.93 -5.11
N VAL A 48 10.72 4.65 -4.35
CA VAL A 48 9.36 4.52 -4.91
C VAL A 48 8.96 5.79 -5.66
N ALA A 49 9.14 6.95 -5.05
CA ALA A 49 8.83 8.24 -5.68
C ALA A 49 9.65 8.46 -6.96
N HIS A 50 10.94 8.11 -6.94
CA HIS A 50 11.82 8.24 -8.11
C HIS A 50 11.41 7.27 -9.24
N LEU A 51 11.12 6.02 -8.91
CA LEU A 51 10.62 5.05 -9.89
C LEU A 51 9.29 5.47 -10.53
N LEU A 52 8.41 6.11 -9.75
CA LEU A 52 7.17 6.69 -10.28
C LEU A 52 7.45 7.85 -11.25
N GLN A 53 8.41 8.73 -10.95
CA GLN A 53 8.80 9.82 -11.85
C GLN A 53 9.33 9.29 -13.18
N ASP A 54 10.12 8.23 -13.14
CA ASP A 54 10.74 7.65 -14.34
C ASP A 54 9.76 6.83 -15.19
N ASN A 55 8.85 6.08 -14.54
CA ASN A 55 8.03 5.06 -15.21
C ASN A 55 6.54 5.41 -15.28
N ALA A 56 6.08 6.41 -14.55
CA ALA A 56 4.72 6.93 -14.58
C ALA A 56 4.72 8.46 -14.61
N PRO A 57 5.35 9.09 -15.62
CA PRO A 57 5.46 10.54 -15.70
C PRO A 57 4.08 11.20 -15.72
N GLY A 58 3.94 12.28 -14.94
CA GLY A 58 2.67 13.00 -14.82
C GLY A 58 1.68 12.42 -13.80
N TRP A 59 1.96 11.25 -13.24
CA TRP A 59 1.16 10.72 -12.13
C TRP A 59 1.64 11.30 -10.80
N GLN A 60 0.68 11.76 -9.99
CA GLN A 60 0.94 12.42 -8.71
C GLN A 60 0.16 11.74 -7.59
N PHE A 61 0.83 11.50 -6.47
CA PHE A 61 0.22 10.95 -5.26
C PHE A 61 -0.40 12.05 -4.40
N HIS A 62 -1.60 11.78 -3.87
CA HIS A 62 -2.33 12.68 -2.99
C HIS A 62 -2.87 11.94 -1.78
N LEU A 63 -3.03 12.68 -0.67
CA LEU A 63 -3.92 12.28 0.41
C LEU A 63 -5.26 13.03 0.27
N ALA A 64 -6.36 12.30 0.34
CA ALA A 64 -7.68 12.90 0.43
C ALA A 64 -7.79 13.73 1.72
N HIS A 65 -8.52 14.82 1.67
CA HIS A 65 -8.71 15.70 2.82
C HIS A 65 -10.19 16.08 2.98
N TYR A 66 -10.56 16.43 4.19
CA TYR A 66 -11.84 17.07 4.49
C TYR A 66 -11.86 18.53 4.03
N VAL A 67 -13.03 19.15 4.10
CA VAL A 67 -13.24 20.57 3.80
C VAL A 67 -12.38 21.48 4.69
N ASP A 68 -12.07 21.04 5.91
CA ASP A 68 -11.18 21.72 6.86
C ASP A 68 -9.68 21.47 6.63
N SER A 69 -9.33 20.85 5.51
CA SER A 69 -7.96 20.47 5.14
C SER A 69 -7.31 19.37 5.99
N SER A 70 -8.06 18.69 6.85
CA SER A 70 -7.56 17.53 7.57
C SER A 70 -7.38 16.35 6.63
N HIS A 71 -6.22 15.67 6.72
CA HIS A 71 -5.93 14.45 5.97
C HIS A 71 -6.16 13.16 6.76
N VAL A 72 -6.53 13.27 8.02
CA VAL A 72 -6.73 12.12 8.90
C VAL A 72 -8.21 11.87 9.12
N TRP A 73 -8.60 10.63 8.86
CA TRP A 73 -9.95 10.12 9.03
C TRP A 73 -10.06 9.27 10.29
N LYS A 74 -11.25 9.19 10.86
CA LYS A 74 -11.49 8.42 12.09
C LYS A 74 -12.27 7.15 11.76
N ALA A 75 -11.71 6.01 12.14
CA ALA A 75 -12.37 4.72 12.04
C ALA A 75 -13.41 4.53 13.17
N PRO A 76 -14.38 3.61 13.01
CA PRO A 76 -15.42 3.37 14.03
C PRO A 76 -14.89 3.03 15.43
N ASN A 77 -13.73 2.39 15.52
CA ASN A 77 -13.09 2.06 16.80
C ASN A 77 -12.27 3.21 17.41
N GLY A 78 -12.30 4.40 16.79
CA GLY A 78 -11.58 5.58 17.28
C GLY A 78 -10.12 5.67 16.87
N THR A 79 -9.61 4.78 16.03
CA THR A 79 -8.25 4.89 15.45
C THR A 79 -8.27 5.74 14.17
N GLY A 80 -7.09 6.23 13.74
CA GLY A 80 -6.97 7.09 12.58
C GLY A 80 -6.43 6.38 11.35
N TYR A 81 -6.82 6.87 10.17
CA TYR A 81 -6.28 6.43 8.89
C TYR A 81 -6.21 7.60 7.91
N VAL A 82 -5.41 7.44 6.87
CA VAL A 82 -5.36 8.34 5.73
C VAL A 82 -5.91 7.64 4.49
N VAL A 83 -6.28 8.39 3.48
CA VAL A 83 -6.76 7.86 2.20
C VAL A 83 -5.87 8.40 1.09
N GLY A 84 -5.15 7.52 0.41
CA GLY A 84 -4.28 7.86 -0.70
C GLY A 84 -4.96 7.61 -2.05
N TYR A 85 -4.55 8.35 -3.07
CA TYR A 85 -4.92 8.13 -4.46
C TYR A 85 -3.91 8.79 -5.40
N PHE A 86 -3.92 8.40 -6.66
CA PHE A 86 -3.15 9.07 -7.69
C PHE A 86 -4.04 9.83 -8.66
N THR A 87 -3.49 10.92 -9.22
CA THR A 87 -4.05 11.59 -10.39
C THR A 87 -3.08 11.47 -11.56
N GLY A 88 -3.62 11.22 -12.74
CA GLY A 88 -2.85 11.09 -13.96
C GLY A 88 -2.74 12.39 -14.76
N PRO A 89 -1.89 12.40 -15.81
CA PRO A 89 -1.59 13.59 -16.60
C PRO A 89 -2.78 14.12 -17.42
N ASN A 90 -3.81 13.30 -17.64
CA ASN A 90 -5.01 13.69 -18.41
C ASN A 90 -6.25 13.82 -17.49
N GLY A 91 -6.07 13.99 -16.19
CA GLY A 91 -7.15 14.12 -15.21
C GLY A 91 -7.70 12.80 -14.69
N GLU A 92 -7.03 11.68 -14.96
CA GLU A 92 -7.38 10.39 -14.39
C GLU A 92 -7.26 10.45 -12.86
N ARG A 93 -8.11 9.72 -12.17
CA ARG A 93 -8.05 9.53 -10.72
C ARG A 93 -8.19 8.05 -10.40
N THR A 94 -7.28 7.52 -9.61
CA THR A 94 -7.34 6.13 -9.15
C THR A 94 -8.34 5.98 -8.00
N PRO A 95 -8.78 4.74 -7.71
CA PRO A 95 -9.57 4.45 -6.52
C PRO A 95 -8.88 4.88 -5.23
N ASP A 96 -9.67 5.11 -4.21
CA ASP A 96 -9.21 5.42 -2.86
C ASP A 96 -8.51 4.21 -2.24
N PHE A 97 -7.38 4.48 -1.57
CA PHE A 97 -6.59 3.49 -0.86
C PHE A 97 -6.46 3.89 0.62
N PRO A 98 -7.16 3.24 1.54
CA PRO A 98 -7.06 3.54 2.97
C PRO A 98 -5.77 2.95 3.55
N GLN A 99 -5.08 3.74 4.38
CA GLN A 99 -3.88 3.34 5.11
C GLN A 99 -4.03 3.73 6.58
N ALA A 100 -4.00 2.74 7.47
CA ALA A 100 -4.03 3.00 8.92
C ALA A 100 -2.81 3.80 9.37
N VAL A 101 -3.01 4.72 10.32
CA VAL A 101 -1.92 5.32 11.07
C VAL A 101 -1.45 4.31 12.11
N MET A 102 -0.19 3.91 12.03
CA MET A 102 0.38 2.85 12.87
C MET A 102 1.64 3.31 13.58
N ASP A 103 1.85 2.78 14.78
CA ASP A 103 3.09 2.93 15.51
C ASP A 103 4.21 2.03 14.93
N PHE A 104 5.39 2.06 15.56
CA PHE A 104 6.55 1.28 15.12
C PHE A 104 6.38 -0.24 15.30
N LYS A 105 5.34 -0.67 16.04
CA LYS A 105 4.97 -2.09 16.22
C LYS A 105 3.80 -2.51 15.32
N ASN A 106 3.42 -1.66 14.37
CA ASN A 106 2.26 -1.84 13.50
C ASN A 106 0.90 -1.84 14.23
N ASN A 107 0.81 -1.31 15.44
CA ASN A 107 -0.46 -1.12 16.11
C ASN A 107 -1.16 0.15 15.59
N PRO A 108 -2.48 0.12 15.37
CA PRO A 108 -3.20 1.31 14.96
C PRO A 108 -3.21 2.36 16.07
N VAL A 109 -3.01 3.63 15.70
CA VAL A 109 -2.93 4.75 16.63
C VAL A 109 -4.31 5.34 16.87
N PRO A 110 -4.74 5.56 18.14
CA PRO A 110 -5.97 6.29 18.43
C PRO A 110 -5.96 7.69 17.79
N TYR A 111 -7.08 8.09 17.20
CA TYR A 111 -7.18 9.36 16.46
C TYR A 111 -6.66 10.55 17.27
N GLU A 112 -7.06 10.65 18.53
CA GLU A 112 -6.69 11.76 19.43
C GLU A 112 -5.20 11.79 19.83
N LYS A 113 -4.44 10.73 19.51
CA LYS A 113 -3.01 10.60 19.81
C LYS A 113 -2.12 10.76 18.58
N ILE A 114 -2.71 10.96 17.40
CA ILE A 114 -1.96 11.09 16.15
C ILE A 114 -1.19 12.41 16.16
N THR A 115 0.10 12.31 15.92
CA THR A 115 1.01 13.45 15.80
C THR A 115 1.30 13.77 14.34
N ALA A 116 1.85 14.95 14.08
CA ALA A 116 2.32 15.31 12.73
C ALA A 116 3.38 14.34 12.21
N ARG A 117 4.20 13.76 13.08
CA ARG A 117 5.18 12.73 12.71
C ARG A 117 4.50 11.47 12.22
N ASP A 118 3.46 11.01 12.89
CA ASP A 118 2.69 9.84 12.48
C ASP A 118 2.05 10.06 11.11
N VAL A 119 1.55 11.26 10.82
CA VAL A 119 1.00 11.61 9.50
C VAL A 119 2.10 11.58 8.43
N THR A 120 3.29 12.10 8.71
CA THR A 120 4.43 12.05 7.79
C THR A 120 4.83 10.62 7.46
N ASP A 121 4.95 9.77 8.46
CA ASP A 121 5.36 8.37 8.27
C ASP A 121 4.25 7.57 7.55
N THR A 122 2.99 7.84 7.87
CA THR A 122 1.84 7.23 7.20
C THR A 122 1.73 7.66 5.74
N HIS A 123 2.00 8.93 5.40
CA HIS A 123 2.05 9.42 4.03
C HIS A 123 3.06 8.62 3.18
N ARG A 124 4.26 8.42 3.70
CA ARG A 124 5.33 7.67 3.01
C ARG A 124 4.94 6.21 2.79
N ARG A 125 4.33 5.58 3.80
CA ARG A 125 3.82 4.22 3.72
C ARG A 125 2.64 4.11 2.74
N ALA A 126 1.71 5.05 2.80
CA ALA A 126 0.57 5.12 1.89
C ALA A 126 1.00 5.28 0.43
N LEU A 127 2.00 6.13 0.15
CA LEU A 127 2.59 6.28 -1.18
C LEU A 127 3.06 4.92 -1.73
N ALA A 128 3.88 4.20 -0.97
CA ALA A 128 4.45 2.93 -1.40
C ALA A 128 3.37 1.85 -1.57
N ALA A 129 2.46 1.71 -0.60
CA ALA A 129 1.38 0.73 -0.64
C ALA A 129 0.37 1.03 -1.75
N CYS A 130 -0.01 2.29 -1.93
CA CYS A 130 -0.92 2.71 -2.99
C CYS A 130 -0.31 2.50 -4.39
N ALA A 131 1.00 2.77 -4.56
CA ALA A 131 1.71 2.50 -5.80
C ALA A 131 1.76 1.00 -6.13
N ALA A 132 1.98 0.15 -5.14
CA ALA A 132 1.94 -1.30 -5.29
C ALA A 132 0.53 -1.78 -5.68
N PHE A 133 -0.49 -1.31 -4.99
CA PHE A 133 -1.88 -1.67 -5.25
C PHE A 133 -2.38 -1.18 -6.62
N THR A 134 -2.04 0.06 -6.99
CA THR A 134 -2.57 0.71 -8.21
C THR A 134 -1.78 0.33 -9.46
N PHE A 135 -0.46 0.33 -9.39
CA PHE A 135 0.44 0.16 -10.53
C PHE A 135 1.26 -1.13 -10.47
N GLY A 136 1.20 -1.89 -9.38
CA GLY A 136 2.00 -3.08 -9.16
C GLY A 136 3.45 -2.80 -8.77
N LEU A 137 3.81 -1.56 -8.44
CA LEU A 137 5.19 -1.22 -8.08
C LEU A 137 5.63 -1.94 -6.81
N ALA A 138 6.65 -2.79 -6.93
CA ALA A 138 7.19 -3.59 -5.82
C ALA A 138 6.15 -4.52 -5.14
N TRP A 139 5.10 -4.92 -5.83
CA TRP A 139 4.02 -5.77 -5.30
C TRP A 139 4.52 -7.07 -4.67
N GLN A 140 5.62 -7.62 -5.20
CA GLN A 140 6.21 -8.87 -4.72
C GLN A 140 6.66 -8.79 -3.26
N LEU A 141 7.15 -7.62 -2.83
CA LEU A 141 7.62 -7.40 -1.46
C LEU A 141 6.43 -7.27 -0.50
N TRP A 142 5.38 -6.58 -0.91
CA TRP A 142 4.14 -6.47 -0.15
C TRP A 142 3.46 -7.84 0.03
N ALA A 143 3.45 -8.67 -1.01
CA ALA A 143 2.91 -10.02 -0.94
C ALA A 143 3.65 -10.89 0.09
N ARG A 144 4.98 -10.74 0.20
CA ARG A 144 5.78 -11.44 1.22
C ARG A 144 5.48 -10.92 2.62
N GLU A 145 5.39 -9.61 2.81
CA GLU A 145 5.11 -8.97 4.10
C GLU A 145 3.77 -9.46 4.65
N GLU A 146 2.73 -9.57 3.84
CA GLU A 146 1.44 -10.10 4.27
C GLU A 146 1.48 -11.57 4.71
N VAL A 147 2.29 -12.39 4.06
CA VAL A 147 2.43 -13.82 4.39
C VAL A 147 3.28 -14.03 5.64
N GLU A 148 4.27 -13.16 5.87
CA GLU A 148 5.27 -13.30 6.92
C GLU A 148 5.00 -12.40 8.14
N ASP A 149 3.90 -11.62 8.14
CA ASP A 149 3.57 -10.70 9.24
C ASP A 149 3.45 -11.45 10.57
N PRO A 150 4.39 -11.22 11.52
CA PRO A 150 4.39 -11.91 12.82
C PRO A 150 3.22 -11.52 13.72
N MET A 151 2.54 -10.40 13.42
CA MET A 151 1.38 -9.91 14.16
C MET A 151 0.07 -10.45 13.60
N ARG A 152 0.11 -11.17 12.48
CA ARG A 152 -1.08 -11.81 11.91
C ARG A 152 -1.55 -12.94 12.83
N PRO A 153 -2.85 -13.02 13.17
CA PRO A 153 -3.40 -14.12 13.95
C PRO A 153 -3.03 -15.49 13.32
N GLU A 154 -2.69 -16.48 14.15
CA GLU A 154 -2.23 -17.80 13.65
C GLU A 154 -3.25 -18.50 12.75
N GLU A 155 -4.53 -18.26 12.98
CA GLU A 155 -5.64 -18.81 12.18
C GLU A 155 -5.60 -18.38 10.69
N SER A 156 -4.91 -17.27 10.39
CA SER A 156 -4.79 -16.75 9.04
C SER A 156 -3.44 -17.07 8.38
N LYS A 157 -2.53 -17.74 9.08
CA LYS A 157 -1.23 -18.13 8.50
C LYS A 157 -1.40 -19.37 7.61
N PRO A 158 -0.90 -19.34 6.35
CA PRO A 158 -0.89 -20.54 5.54
C PRO A 158 -0.06 -21.63 6.22
N ALA A 159 -0.53 -22.88 6.19
CA ALA A 159 0.17 -24.01 6.79
C ALA A 159 1.60 -24.07 6.23
N ARG A 160 2.60 -23.99 7.12
CA ARG A 160 4.01 -24.18 6.75
C ARG A 160 4.16 -25.50 6.03
N SER A 161 4.58 -25.49 4.77
CA SER A 161 4.90 -26.70 4.05
C SER A 161 6.01 -27.41 4.84
N MET A 162 5.71 -28.60 5.37
CA MET A 162 6.72 -29.42 6.04
C MET A 162 7.82 -29.75 5.05
N LYS A 163 9.04 -29.26 5.30
CA LYS A 163 10.23 -29.75 4.60
C LYS A 163 10.28 -31.25 4.79
N LYS A 164 10.27 -32.01 3.68
CA LYS A 164 10.52 -33.45 3.67
C LYS A 164 11.82 -33.73 4.43
N PRO A 165 11.86 -34.72 5.34
CA PRO A 165 13.09 -35.10 5.98
C PRO A 165 14.07 -35.59 4.92
N GLU A 166 15.27 -35.02 4.96
CA GLU A 166 16.41 -35.47 4.14
C GLU A 166 16.75 -36.89 4.49
N LYS A 167 16.68 -37.80 3.51
CA LYS A 167 17.09 -39.21 3.67
C LYS A 167 18.55 -39.25 4.07
N ALA A 168 18.85 -39.74 5.26
CA ALA A 168 20.19 -40.15 5.66
C ALA A 168 20.75 -41.13 4.63
N ARG A 169 21.88 -40.78 4.02
CA ARG A 169 22.68 -41.69 3.21
C ARG A 169 23.43 -42.64 4.15
N SER A 170 23.16 -43.93 4.01
CA SER A 170 23.98 -45.01 4.50
C SER A 170 25.25 -45.08 3.70
#